data_005502a678fbacca8ce8536ac391d7db
#
_entry.id   005502a678fbacca8ce8536ac391d7db
#
_cell.length_a   1.000
_cell.length_b   1.000
_cell.length_c   1.000
_cell.angle_alpha   90.00
_cell.angle_beta   90.00
_cell.angle_gamma   90.00
#
_symmetry.space_group_name_H-M   'P 1'
#
loop_
_entity.id
_entity.type
_entity.pdbx_description
1 polymer ?
#
loop_
_entity_poly.entity_id
_entity_poly.type
_entity_poly.pdbx_seq_one_letter_code
_entity_poly.pdbx_strand_id
1 'polypeptide(L)'
;FFSFNKIEEVRGEQYLLESKEMDFSINSPINVNSSGEIKFFYRLDDLVYEVKLGGSSYVYYQDGNPIAKLSFSEAKEIIQTKTNLTPISVGEISKNERGSEYRGRPLPLFKIESLNRDRKVINVYLDPYSGQIRAIRSTQWRIWDFLWGLHIMDWTDRDNFNNNFIKFFSVLAFISALSGILLFFKTRRT
;
A
#
# COMPACT_ATOMS: atom_id res chain seq x y z
N PHE A 1 -0.25 -1.36 24.35
CA PHE A 1 0.50 -1.91 23.22
C PHE A 1 0.36 -1.06 21.94
N PHE A 2 -0.78 -0.42 21.75
CA PHE A 2 -1.06 0.41 20.56
C PHE A 2 -0.53 1.85 20.64
N SER A 3 0.05 2.27 21.75
CA SER A 3 0.59 3.61 21.94
C SER A 3 2.03 3.79 21.40
N PHE A 4 2.68 2.75 20.90
CA PHE A 4 4.10 2.81 20.57
C PHE A 4 4.42 3.02 19.09
N ASN A 5 3.46 2.81 18.17
CA ASN A 5 3.69 3.06 16.75
C ASN A 5 2.59 3.94 16.19
N LYS A 6 2.95 5.14 15.78
CA LYS A 6 2.05 5.97 14.98
C LYS A 6 1.74 5.22 13.68
N ILE A 7 0.52 5.34 13.18
CA ILE A 7 0.09 4.66 11.96
C ILE A 7 0.95 5.04 10.74
N GLU A 8 1.47 6.25 10.74
CA GLU A 8 2.42 6.79 9.76
C GLU A 8 3.73 5.97 9.73
N GLU A 9 4.25 5.59 10.91
CA GLU A 9 5.44 4.76 11.02
C GLU A 9 5.20 3.34 10.50
N VAL A 10 4.02 2.77 10.76
CA VAL A 10 3.62 1.47 10.22
C VAL A 10 3.52 1.52 8.71
N ARG A 11 2.96 2.59 8.15
CA ARG A 11 2.82 2.79 6.69
C ARG A 11 4.15 3.10 6.00
N GLY A 12 5.18 3.44 6.74
CA GLY A 12 6.49 3.75 6.22
C GLY A 12 6.64 5.20 5.73
N GLU A 13 5.73 6.10 6.14
CA GLU A 13 5.73 7.50 5.74
C GLU A 13 7.01 8.24 6.20
N GLN A 14 7.63 7.81 7.30
CA GLN A 14 8.92 8.33 7.78
C GLN A 14 10.09 8.10 6.81
N TYR A 15 9.93 7.25 5.82
CA TYR A 15 10.95 7.01 4.80
C TYR A 15 10.78 7.92 3.57
N LEU A 16 9.64 8.59 3.42
CA LEU A 16 9.40 9.53 2.34
C LEU A 16 10.07 10.87 2.64
N LEU A 17 10.67 11.47 1.62
CA LEU A 17 11.10 12.85 1.67
C LEU A 17 9.93 13.77 1.37
N GLU A 18 9.96 14.98 1.93
CA GLU A 18 8.96 16.00 1.60
C GLU A 18 8.99 16.30 0.10
N SER A 19 7.82 16.24 -0.53
CA SER A 19 7.69 16.63 -1.92
C SER A 19 7.89 18.15 -2.03
N LYS A 20 8.85 18.59 -2.85
CA LYS A 20 8.92 20.01 -3.23
C LYS A 20 7.63 20.39 -3.94
N GLU A 21 6.97 21.45 -3.47
CA GLU A 21 5.97 22.13 -4.28
C GLU A 21 6.66 22.65 -5.54
N MET A 22 6.21 22.18 -6.69
CA MET A 22 6.73 22.63 -7.98
C MET A 22 5.59 23.27 -8.76
N ASP A 23 5.78 24.55 -9.12
CA ASP A 23 4.92 25.21 -10.08
C ASP A 23 5.14 24.60 -11.45
N PHE A 24 4.06 24.16 -12.08
CA PHE A 24 4.10 23.70 -13.46
C PHE A 24 3.04 24.39 -14.31
N SER A 25 3.37 24.67 -15.54
CA SER A 25 2.43 25.14 -16.55
C SER A 25 2.12 24.02 -17.54
N ILE A 26 0.83 23.79 -17.81
CA ILE A 26 0.40 22.84 -18.82
C ILE A 26 0.40 23.59 -20.16
N ASN A 27 1.41 23.32 -20.98
CA ASN A 27 1.61 24.01 -22.25
C ASN A 27 0.93 23.34 -23.44
N SER A 28 0.33 22.15 -23.26
CA SER A 28 -0.33 21.41 -24.32
C SER A 28 -1.78 21.09 -23.95
N PRO A 29 -2.74 21.23 -24.90
CA PRO A 29 -4.11 20.84 -24.66
C PRO A 29 -4.18 19.32 -24.50
N ILE A 30 -4.58 18.87 -23.31
CA ILE A 30 -4.84 17.44 -23.05
C ILE A 30 -6.18 17.12 -23.67
N ASN A 31 -6.17 16.40 -24.78
CA ASN A 31 -7.41 15.98 -25.45
C ASN A 31 -7.92 14.68 -24.81
N VAL A 32 -8.70 14.80 -23.75
CA VAL A 32 -9.34 13.66 -23.07
C VAL A 32 -10.82 13.65 -23.44
N ASN A 33 -11.19 12.78 -24.35
CA ASN A 33 -12.57 12.62 -24.82
C ASN A 33 -13.48 11.84 -23.85
N SER A 34 -13.14 11.74 -22.57
CA SER A 34 -13.92 10.98 -21.60
C SER A 34 -13.87 11.62 -20.21
N SER A 35 -14.93 11.42 -19.43
CA SER A 35 -14.99 11.79 -18.02
C SER A 35 -14.11 10.85 -17.21
N GLY A 36 -12.90 11.26 -16.90
CA GLY A 36 -11.94 10.53 -16.10
C GLY A 36 -11.19 11.43 -15.12
N GLU A 37 -10.60 10.83 -14.09
CA GLU A 37 -9.71 11.53 -13.18
C GLU A 37 -8.33 11.67 -13.83
N ILE A 38 -7.80 12.89 -13.90
CA ILE A 38 -6.46 13.17 -14.40
C ILE A 38 -5.61 13.62 -13.22
N LYS A 39 -4.43 12.98 -13.07
CA LYS A 39 -3.44 13.35 -12.05
C LYS A 39 -2.12 13.67 -12.69
N PHE A 40 -1.57 14.83 -12.35
CA PHE A 40 -0.23 15.24 -12.76
C PHE A 40 0.78 14.92 -11.66
N PHE A 41 1.97 14.48 -12.05
CA PHE A 41 3.07 14.25 -11.13
C PHE A 41 4.40 14.20 -11.89
N TYR A 42 5.49 14.29 -11.14
CA TYR A 42 6.82 14.15 -11.71
C TYR A 42 7.31 12.70 -11.61
N ARG A 43 7.77 12.17 -12.76
CA ARG A 43 8.50 10.93 -12.87
C ARG A 43 9.96 11.29 -13.18
N LEU A 44 10.83 11.20 -12.17
CA LEU A 44 12.16 11.86 -12.22
C LEU A 44 11.96 13.35 -12.52
N ASP A 45 12.56 13.85 -13.60
CA ASP A 45 12.46 15.25 -14.00
C ASP A 45 11.32 15.52 -15.01
N ASP A 46 10.65 14.48 -15.51
CA ASP A 46 9.60 14.60 -16.51
C ASP A 46 8.23 14.80 -15.85
N LEU A 47 7.50 15.82 -16.31
CA LEU A 47 6.08 15.98 -15.97
C LEU A 47 5.25 14.97 -16.78
N VAL A 48 4.53 14.13 -16.05
CA VAL A 48 3.67 13.09 -16.62
C VAL A 48 2.25 13.21 -16.06
N TYR A 49 1.28 12.65 -16.76
CA TYR A 49 -0.08 12.59 -16.27
C TYR A 49 -0.66 11.18 -16.34
N GLU A 50 -1.43 10.82 -15.34
CA GLU A 50 -2.18 9.58 -15.24
C GLU A 50 -3.66 9.85 -15.55
N VAL A 51 -4.22 9.08 -16.45
CA VAL A 51 -5.65 9.10 -16.78
C VAL A 51 -6.29 7.81 -16.30
N LYS A 52 -7.30 7.91 -15.46
CA LYS A 52 -8.09 6.76 -15.01
C LYS A 52 -9.38 6.67 -15.78
N LEU A 53 -9.55 5.57 -16.51
CA LEU A 53 -10.72 5.26 -17.34
C LEU A 53 -11.24 3.86 -17.02
N GLY A 54 -12.49 3.73 -16.60
CA GLY A 54 -13.15 2.43 -16.45
C GLY A 54 -12.41 1.42 -15.56
N GLY A 55 -11.68 1.90 -14.54
CA GLY A 55 -10.89 1.05 -13.62
C GLY A 55 -9.45 0.76 -14.09
N SER A 56 -9.09 1.16 -15.31
CA SER A 56 -7.71 1.11 -15.82
C SER A 56 -7.02 2.45 -15.68
N SER A 57 -5.69 2.41 -15.49
CA SER A 57 -4.86 3.60 -15.36
C SER A 57 -3.82 3.62 -16.48
N TYR A 58 -3.73 4.75 -17.16
CA TYR A 58 -2.80 4.97 -18.27
C TYR A 58 -1.93 6.18 -17.96
N VAL A 59 -0.64 6.08 -18.21
CA VAL A 59 0.31 7.15 -17.93
C VAL A 59 0.93 7.64 -19.23
N TYR A 60 1.00 8.97 -19.37
CA TYR A 60 1.47 9.63 -20.57
C TYR A 60 2.48 10.73 -20.22
N TYR A 61 3.40 11.02 -21.16
CA TYR A 61 4.18 12.24 -21.13
C TYR A 61 3.31 13.45 -21.44
N GLN A 62 3.81 14.66 -21.16
CA GLN A 62 3.08 15.90 -21.38
C GLN A 62 2.66 16.09 -22.86
N ASP A 63 3.41 15.54 -23.80
CA ASP A 63 3.14 15.56 -25.24
C ASP A 63 2.06 14.55 -25.69
N GLY A 64 1.50 13.77 -24.78
CA GLY A 64 0.47 12.76 -25.05
C GLY A 64 1.01 11.41 -25.50
N ASN A 65 2.32 11.23 -25.59
CA ASN A 65 2.92 9.94 -25.88
C ASN A 65 2.78 8.98 -24.68
N PRO A 66 2.50 7.68 -24.90
CA PRO A 66 2.45 6.71 -23.82
C PRO A 66 3.83 6.54 -23.19
N ILE A 67 3.84 6.47 -21.86
CA ILE A 67 5.09 6.37 -21.12
C ILE A 67 5.67 4.95 -21.21
N ALA A 68 6.97 4.87 -21.42
CA ALA A 68 7.68 3.59 -21.38
C ALA A 68 7.85 3.13 -19.94
N LYS A 69 7.95 1.81 -19.75
CA LYS A 69 8.26 1.20 -18.47
C LYS A 69 9.64 1.66 -17.99
N LEU A 70 9.76 1.96 -16.69
CA LEU A 70 11.03 2.30 -16.05
C LEU A 70 12.05 1.18 -16.20
N SER A 71 13.29 1.56 -16.41
CA SER A 71 14.43 0.67 -16.20
C SER A 71 14.68 0.45 -14.70
N PHE A 72 15.41 -0.59 -14.36
CA PHE A 72 15.79 -0.83 -12.95
C PHE A 72 16.70 0.25 -12.37
N SER A 73 17.49 0.93 -13.20
CA SER A 73 18.31 2.07 -12.78
C SER A 73 17.44 3.28 -12.42
N GLU A 74 16.50 3.66 -13.27
CA GLU A 74 15.55 4.74 -13.00
C GLU A 74 14.69 4.44 -11.75
N ALA A 75 14.27 3.18 -11.57
CA ALA A 75 13.53 2.79 -10.37
C ALA A 75 14.36 2.99 -9.09
N LYS A 76 15.67 2.68 -9.10
CA LYS A 76 16.57 2.96 -7.98
C LYS A 76 16.74 4.46 -7.74
N GLU A 77 16.90 5.23 -8.80
CA GLU A 77 17.04 6.68 -8.74
C GLU A 77 15.79 7.33 -8.11
N ILE A 78 14.60 6.89 -8.49
CA ILE A 78 13.35 7.35 -7.86
C ILE A 78 13.36 7.09 -6.35
N ILE A 79 13.82 5.92 -5.90
CA ILE A 79 13.90 5.63 -4.47
C ILE A 79 14.91 6.54 -3.78
N GLN A 80 16.05 6.79 -4.38
CA GLN A 80 17.08 7.69 -3.82
C GLN A 80 16.61 9.14 -3.72
N THR A 81 15.82 9.60 -4.70
CA THR A 81 15.32 10.99 -4.73
C THR A 81 14.09 11.21 -3.87
N LYS A 82 13.19 10.21 -3.78
CA LYS A 82 11.92 10.34 -3.05
C LYS A 82 11.93 9.78 -1.63
N THR A 83 13.00 9.08 -1.24
CA THR A 83 13.09 8.46 0.10
C THR A 83 14.49 8.64 0.71
N ASN A 84 14.57 8.42 2.02
CA ASN A 84 15.84 8.38 2.75
C ASN A 84 16.45 6.95 2.78
N LEU A 85 16.08 6.10 1.83
CA LEU A 85 16.50 4.71 1.72
C LEU A 85 17.61 4.55 0.67
N THR A 86 18.45 3.53 0.87
CA THR A 86 19.48 3.14 -0.11
C THR A 86 19.03 1.87 -0.83
N PRO A 87 18.68 1.93 -2.13
CA PRO A 87 18.23 0.77 -2.89
C PRO A 87 19.36 -0.23 -3.16
N ILE A 88 19.08 -1.53 -2.94
CA ILE A 88 20.02 -2.62 -3.17
C ILE A 88 19.67 -3.36 -4.45
N SER A 89 18.47 -3.91 -4.50
CA SER A 89 18.01 -4.77 -5.58
C SER A 89 16.66 -4.32 -6.11
N VAL A 90 16.36 -4.66 -7.37
CA VAL A 90 15.08 -4.43 -8.02
C VAL A 90 14.62 -5.72 -8.66
N GLY A 91 13.39 -6.09 -8.41
CA GLY A 91 12.72 -7.22 -9.06
C GLY A 91 11.34 -6.83 -9.54
N GLU A 92 10.87 -7.47 -10.59
CA GLU A 92 9.51 -7.26 -11.11
C GLU A 92 8.53 -8.30 -10.56
N ILE A 93 7.35 -7.82 -10.16
CA ILE A 93 6.23 -8.64 -9.72
C ILE A 93 5.09 -8.46 -10.70
N SER A 94 4.70 -9.55 -11.36
CA SER A 94 3.61 -9.58 -12.34
C SER A 94 2.42 -10.44 -11.91
N LYS A 95 2.55 -11.19 -10.80
CA LYS A 95 1.51 -12.09 -10.30
C LYS A 95 1.14 -11.76 -8.87
N ASN A 96 -0.14 -11.88 -8.56
CA ASN A 96 -0.62 -11.80 -7.19
C ASN A 96 -0.29 -13.09 -6.43
N GLU A 97 0.32 -12.93 -5.26
CA GLU A 97 0.55 -14.02 -4.32
C GLU A 97 -0.31 -13.79 -3.07
N ARG A 98 -0.89 -14.87 -2.59
CA ARG A 98 -1.76 -14.87 -1.42
C ARG A 98 -0.98 -14.40 -0.17
N GLY A 99 -1.54 -13.48 0.62
CA GLY A 99 -0.89 -12.94 1.82
C GLY A 99 0.36 -12.10 1.56
N SER A 100 0.60 -11.69 0.30
CA SER A 100 1.77 -10.88 -0.05
C SER A 100 1.74 -9.49 0.60
N GLU A 101 2.93 -8.87 0.74
CA GLU A 101 3.08 -7.50 1.25
C GLU A 101 2.49 -6.43 0.31
N TYR A 102 2.26 -6.78 -0.95
CA TYR A 102 1.74 -5.89 -2.00
C TYR A 102 0.28 -6.19 -2.36
N ARG A 103 -0.42 -7.05 -1.58
CA ARG A 103 -1.82 -7.39 -1.82
C ARG A 103 -2.70 -6.14 -1.93
N GLY A 104 -3.71 -6.20 -2.79
CA GLY A 104 -4.58 -5.07 -3.06
C GLY A 104 -3.95 -3.93 -3.88
N ARG A 105 -2.74 -4.12 -4.40
CA ARG A 105 -2.09 -3.15 -5.29
C ARG A 105 -2.18 -3.59 -6.74
N PRO A 106 -2.38 -2.66 -7.68
CA PRO A 106 -2.39 -2.98 -9.10
C PRO A 106 -1.02 -3.51 -9.55
N LEU A 107 -1.03 -4.52 -10.43
CA LEU A 107 0.16 -5.10 -11.01
C LEU A 107 0.33 -4.62 -12.47
N PRO A 108 1.55 -4.62 -13.03
CA PRO A 108 2.81 -5.05 -12.43
C PRO A 108 3.37 -4.05 -11.42
N LEU A 109 4.29 -4.51 -10.56
CA LEU A 109 5.02 -3.69 -9.59
C LEU A 109 6.52 -3.98 -9.64
N PHE A 110 7.34 -2.98 -9.36
CA PHE A 110 8.73 -3.20 -8.99
C PHE A 110 8.83 -3.31 -7.47
N LYS A 111 9.43 -4.40 -7.00
CA LYS A 111 9.86 -4.56 -5.61
C LYS A 111 11.32 -4.11 -5.53
N ILE A 112 11.58 -3.07 -4.77
CA ILE A 112 12.92 -2.55 -4.52
C ILE A 112 13.28 -2.84 -3.07
N GLU A 113 14.27 -3.71 -2.87
CA GLU A 113 14.83 -3.92 -1.54
C GLU A 113 15.81 -2.79 -1.26
N SER A 114 15.64 -2.13 -0.13
CA SER A 114 16.40 -0.95 0.26
C SER A 114 16.84 -1.06 1.71
N LEU A 115 17.90 -0.34 2.08
CA LEU A 115 18.34 -0.23 3.46
C LEU A 115 17.96 1.14 4.03
N ASN A 116 17.53 1.14 5.28
CA ASN A 116 17.43 2.35 6.06
C ASN A 116 18.78 2.72 6.72
N ARG A 117 18.83 3.81 7.46
CA ARG A 117 20.03 4.27 8.19
C ARG A 117 20.59 3.22 9.16
N ASP A 118 19.73 2.39 9.74
CA ASP A 118 20.08 1.30 10.67
C ASP A 118 20.45 -0.01 9.94
N ARG A 119 20.60 0.01 8.63
CA ARG A 119 20.86 -1.15 7.76
C ARG A 119 19.77 -2.22 7.82
N LYS A 120 18.54 -1.86 8.19
CA LYS A 120 17.39 -2.76 8.13
C LYS A 120 16.80 -2.77 6.73
N VAL A 121 16.39 -3.96 6.28
CA VAL A 121 15.79 -4.14 4.96
C VAL A 121 14.35 -3.62 4.95
N ILE A 122 14.08 -2.73 4.01
CA ILE A 122 12.79 -2.14 3.72
C ILE A 122 12.41 -2.49 2.29
N ASN A 123 11.24 -3.07 2.08
CA ASN A 123 10.72 -3.32 0.74
C ASN A 123 9.89 -2.13 0.29
N VAL A 124 10.24 -1.57 -0.87
CA VAL A 124 9.47 -0.51 -1.52
C VAL A 124 8.83 -1.06 -2.78
N TYR A 125 7.53 -0.84 -2.93
CA TYR A 125 6.75 -1.27 -4.09
C TYR A 125 6.44 -0.05 -4.94
N LEU A 126 6.95 -0.05 -6.17
CA LEU A 126 6.88 1.05 -7.12
C LEU A 126 6.07 0.64 -8.34
N ASP A 127 5.24 1.54 -8.84
CA ASP A 127 4.57 1.37 -10.12
C ASP A 127 5.59 1.57 -11.25
N PRO A 128 5.79 0.58 -12.15
CA PRO A 128 6.84 0.63 -13.16
C PRO A 128 6.59 1.65 -14.27
N TYR A 129 5.39 2.17 -14.42
CA TYR A 129 5.06 3.18 -15.42
C TYR A 129 5.04 4.58 -14.82
N SER A 130 4.29 4.77 -13.74
CA SER A 130 4.16 6.08 -13.12
C SER A 130 5.35 6.47 -12.22
N GLY A 131 6.15 5.51 -11.75
CA GLY A 131 7.18 5.79 -10.77
C GLY A 131 6.65 6.21 -9.39
N GLN A 132 5.36 5.95 -9.13
CA GLN A 132 4.75 6.23 -7.83
C GLN A 132 5.04 5.11 -6.83
N ILE A 133 5.40 5.48 -5.62
CA ILE A 133 5.57 4.53 -4.52
C ILE A 133 4.18 4.09 -4.07
N ARG A 134 3.84 2.82 -4.27
CA ARG A 134 2.54 2.23 -3.92
C ARG A 134 2.50 1.68 -2.51
N ALA A 135 3.64 1.24 -1.97
CA ALA A 135 3.74 0.76 -0.60
C ALA A 135 5.19 0.73 -0.11
N ILE A 136 5.38 0.95 1.18
CA ILE A 136 6.65 0.75 1.88
C ILE A 136 6.39 -0.26 3.00
N ARG A 137 7.23 -1.29 3.11
CA ARG A 137 7.06 -2.40 4.04
C ARG A 137 8.30 -2.62 4.88
N SER A 138 8.21 -2.20 6.13
CA SER A 138 9.24 -2.37 7.15
C SER A 138 8.99 -3.62 8.00
N THR A 139 9.92 -3.95 8.90
CA THR A 139 9.71 -4.99 9.92
C THR A 139 8.53 -4.64 10.85
N GLN A 140 8.38 -3.37 11.20
CA GLN A 140 7.24 -2.89 12.00
C GLN A 140 5.91 -3.15 11.31
N TRP A 141 5.86 -2.87 9.99
CA TRP A 141 4.67 -3.18 9.19
C TRP A 141 4.37 -4.68 9.19
N ARG A 142 5.38 -5.56 9.06
CA ARG A 142 5.19 -7.02 9.08
C ARG A 142 4.65 -7.53 10.40
N ILE A 143 5.15 -6.98 11.52
CA ILE A 143 4.64 -7.30 12.86
C ILE A 143 3.19 -6.85 12.99
N TRP A 144 2.90 -5.62 12.57
CA TRP A 144 1.54 -5.07 12.62
C TRP A 144 0.58 -5.91 11.75
N ASP A 145 0.99 -6.25 10.54
CA ASP A 145 0.22 -7.06 9.60
C ASP A 145 -0.07 -8.48 10.13
N PHE A 146 0.91 -9.08 10.81
CA PHE A 146 0.72 -10.35 11.49
C PHE A 146 -0.28 -10.24 12.64
N LEU A 147 -0.15 -9.24 13.50
CA LEU A 147 -1.08 -9.00 14.62
C LEU A 147 -2.49 -8.67 14.11
N TRP A 148 -2.59 -7.95 13.01
CA TRP A 148 -3.86 -7.71 12.33
C TRP A 148 -4.50 -9.00 11.85
N GLY A 149 -3.76 -9.87 11.19
CA GLY A 149 -4.22 -11.20 10.77
C GLY A 149 -4.74 -12.04 11.95
N LEU A 150 -4.04 -12.00 13.10
CA LEU A 150 -4.51 -12.64 14.34
C LEU A 150 -5.82 -12.02 14.83
N HIS A 151 -5.94 -10.70 14.83
CA HIS A 151 -7.12 -9.99 15.30
C HIS A 151 -8.37 -10.34 14.51
N ILE A 152 -8.25 -10.43 13.19
CA ILE A 152 -9.34 -10.82 12.29
C ILE A 152 -9.45 -12.33 12.06
N MET A 153 -8.63 -13.13 12.76
CA MET A 153 -8.59 -14.60 12.63
C MET A 153 -8.38 -15.10 11.19
N ASP A 154 -7.70 -14.29 10.37
CA ASP A 154 -7.31 -14.64 9.00
C ASP A 154 -5.79 -14.62 8.87
N TRP A 155 -5.17 -15.76 9.09
CA TRP A 155 -3.70 -15.90 9.05
C TRP A 155 -3.16 -16.05 7.64
N THR A 156 -4.02 -16.30 6.68
CA THR A 156 -3.62 -16.62 5.30
C THR A 156 -3.63 -15.39 4.39
N ASP A 157 -4.77 -14.74 4.30
CA ASP A 157 -4.97 -13.59 3.41
C ASP A 157 -4.78 -12.26 4.13
N ARG A 158 -5.10 -12.24 5.46
CA ARG A 158 -5.01 -11.08 6.36
C ARG A 158 -5.91 -9.91 5.98
N ASP A 159 -6.93 -10.17 5.16
CA ASP A 159 -7.91 -9.18 4.67
C ASP A 159 -9.34 -9.70 4.69
N ASN A 160 -9.54 -11.01 4.95
CA ASN A 160 -10.85 -11.65 4.88
C ASN A 160 -11.55 -11.62 6.24
N PHE A 161 -12.46 -10.67 6.43
CA PHE A 161 -13.33 -10.59 7.61
C PHE A 161 -14.48 -11.62 7.59
N ASN A 162 -14.74 -12.29 6.47
CA ASN A 162 -15.81 -13.27 6.33
C ASN A 162 -15.28 -14.71 6.41
N ASN A 163 -14.38 -14.98 7.34
CA ASN A 163 -13.81 -16.30 7.52
C ASN A 163 -14.59 -17.13 8.55
N ASN A 164 -14.43 -18.46 8.48
CA ASN A 164 -15.17 -19.38 9.34
C ASN A 164 -14.79 -19.28 10.82
N PHE A 165 -13.56 -18.86 11.13
CA PHE A 165 -13.11 -18.69 12.52
C PHE A 165 -13.84 -17.52 13.20
N ILE A 166 -13.94 -16.36 12.55
CA ILE A 166 -14.72 -15.23 13.06
C ILE A 166 -16.17 -15.66 13.30
N LYS A 167 -16.80 -16.35 12.35
CA LYS A 167 -18.18 -16.82 12.50
C LYS A 167 -18.33 -17.74 13.71
N PHE A 168 -17.45 -18.71 13.86
CA PHE A 168 -17.46 -19.65 14.99
C PHE A 168 -17.31 -18.93 16.33
N PHE A 169 -16.30 -18.06 16.48
CA PHE A 169 -16.08 -17.32 17.73
C PHE A 169 -17.19 -16.31 18.00
N SER A 170 -17.79 -15.71 16.98
CA SER A 170 -18.95 -14.83 17.15
C SER A 170 -20.15 -15.57 17.75
N VAL A 171 -20.42 -16.80 17.28
CA VAL A 171 -21.48 -17.65 17.86
C VAL A 171 -21.16 -18.02 19.30
N LEU A 172 -19.92 -18.41 19.62
CA LEU A 172 -19.50 -18.69 21.00
C LEU A 172 -19.65 -17.47 21.91
N ALA A 173 -19.24 -16.29 21.45
CA ALA A 173 -19.40 -15.04 22.20
C ALA A 173 -20.88 -14.73 22.47
N PHE A 174 -21.73 -14.92 21.48
CA PHE A 174 -23.19 -14.75 21.62
C PHE A 174 -23.79 -15.70 22.66
N ILE A 175 -23.47 -17.00 22.61
CA ILE A 175 -23.89 -18.00 23.60
C ILE A 175 -23.41 -17.63 25.00
N SER A 176 -22.14 -17.22 25.15
CA SER A 176 -21.58 -16.79 26.43
C SER A 176 -22.29 -15.57 26.99
N ALA A 177 -22.60 -14.58 26.15
CA ALA A 177 -23.34 -13.40 26.56
C ALA A 177 -24.78 -13.77 27.05
N LEU A 178 -25.50 -14.62 26.31
CA LEU A 178 -26.81 -15.08 26.71
C LEU A 178 -26.78 -15.87 28.03
N SER A 179 -25.80 -16.76 28.21
CA SER A 179 -25.66 -17.53 29.46
C SER A 179 -25.34 -16.61 30.64
N GLY A 180 -24.54 -15.58 30.48
CA GLY A 180 -24.27 -14.57 31.50
C GLY A 180 -25.52 -13.81 31.92
N ILE A 181 -26.35 -13.40 30.95
CA ILE A 181 -27.64 -12.74 31.20
C ILE A 181 -28.61 -13.65 31.99
N LEU A 182 -28.71 -14.92 31.58
CA LEU A 182 -29.57 -15.89 32.26
C LEU A 182 -29.12 -16.13 33.71
N LEU A 183 -27.80 -16.27 33.93
CA LEU A 183 -27.24 -16.42 35.28
C LEU A 183 -27.52 -15.20 36.15
N PHE A 184 -27.36 -13.99 35.62
CA PHE A 184 -27.66 -12.76 36.32
C PHE A 184 -29.09 -12.70 36.84
N PHE A 185 -30.08 -13.05 35.99
CA PHE A 185 -31.49 -13.04 36.41
C PHE A 185 -31.82 -14.18 37.38
N LYS A 186 -31.15 -15.34 37.25
CA LYS A 186 -31.36 -16.46 38.17
C LYS A 186 -30.83 -16.12 39.59
N THR A 187 -29.65 -15.54 39.68
CA THR A 187 -28.99 -15.19 40.95
C THR A 187 -29.72 -14.05 41.69
N ARG A 188 -30.42 -13.17 40.96
CA ARG A 188 -31.15 -12.06 41.56
C ARG A 188 -32.53 -12.47 42.12
N ARG A 189 -32.98 -13.68 41.84
CA ARG A 189 -34.29 -14.23 42.35
C ARG A 189 -34.10 -15.10 43.61
N THR A 190 -32.90 -15.34 44.03
CA THR A 190 -32.56 -15.97 45.33
C THR A 190 -32.11 -14.88 46.31
#